data_bf76035b181c47e33fcf2607aea5bed9
#
_entry.id   bf76035b181c47e33fcf2607aea5bed9
#
_cell.length_a   1.000
_cell.length_b   1.000
_cell.length_c   1.000
_cell.angle_alpha   90.00
_cell.angle_beta   90.00
_cell.angle_gamma   90.00
#
_symmetry.space_group_name_H-M   'P 1'
#
loop_
_entity.id
_entity.type
_entity.pdbx_description
1 polymer ?
#
loop_
_entity_poly.entity_id
_entity_poly.type
_entity_poly.pdbx_seq_one_letter_code
_entity_poly.pdbx_strand_id
1 'polypeptide(L)'
;MKKLIAKLGLLVALMSATAGCSVLDIEPTNVILLEDFYKTEKDIDCALNGVYSTLASTNLYGGNMLARMGLSADIGYEAYSTDEGSVGYYDVVTTDPKINGYWKELYAGINRANMLLENLDGAEMEDELKRERVRSEARFLRAYFHFMLTTRFGDIPVVMESPKSCALADLQVPQTKQREVYLKIIEEMTECVSGLGTALEVESAGRISQTAAYGILARVCLYMAGKPIEEQGMYARAKAYAKRVIDSGLHALNPSYEQVFINLIQDKYDIQESMWEVEFWGNNEGTYTSTAGMVGRNNGISVSTGNTKHDELGYSIGALRATSYYITLFESSDPNPSDALKDSRYEWTIAPFSYKSDGTQESKTSNYWIRYCGKFRRSYELGTKGVNYTPINWPLLRYSDVLLMYAEAVAADDNSTDTDIAVAGELLNQVRRRAYGQAINTPNENIDAEVGDRYALYQAACDERPLELGFELQRKDDLIRWGLFTTNMKSIYPTIPSGFTSSYYVAARLYFSNVSARDVLWPIPYTEMSLNKLLEQNNGW
;
A
#
# COMPACT_ATOMS: atom_id res chain seq x y z
N MET A 1 22.46 -77.10 -27.07
CA MET A 1 21.24 -76.51 -26.47
C MET A 1 21.51 -75.46 -25.42
N LYS A 2 22.27 -75.68 -24.33
CA LYS A 2 22.49 -74.69 -23.22
C LYS A 2 23.11 -73.37 -23.71
N LYS A 3 24.01 -73.32 -24.67
CA LYS A 3 24.60 -72.06 -25.19
C LYS A 3 23.64 -71.24 -26.09
N LEU A 4 22.64 -71.91 -26.72
CA LEU A 4 21.65 -71.25 -27.56
C LEU A 4 20.57 -70.57 -26.68
N ILE A 5 20.19 -71.25 -25.60
CA ILE A 5 19.21 -70.70 -24.60
C ILE A 5 19.80 -69.50 -23.87
N ALA A 6 21.13 -69.55 -23.53
CA ALA A 6 21.80 -68.40 -22.92
C ALA A 6 21.89 -67.14 -23.82
N LYS A 7 22.13 -67.40 -25.17
CA LYS A 7 22.14 -66.28 -26.15
C LYS A 7 20.74 -65.73 -26.42
N LEU A 8 19.70 -66.54 -26.38
CA LEU A 8 18.33 -66.14 -26.57
C LEU A 8 17.85 -65.32 -25.31
N GLY A 9 18.24 -65.76 -24.11
CA GLY A 9 17.96 -65.04 -22.85
C GLY A 9 18.66 -63.69 -22.80
N LEU A 10 19.87 -63.54 -23.29
CA LEU A 10 20.60 -62.27 -23.34
C LEU A 10 19.98 -61.30 -24.36
N LEU A 11 19.48 -61.85 -25.52
CA LEU A 11 18.80 -61.00 -26.52
C LEU A 11 17.46 -60.50 -26.06
N VAL A 12 16.69 -61.26 -25.31
CA VAL A 12 15.42 -60.85 -24.71
C VAL A 12 15.66 -59.83 -23.58
N ALA A 13 16.71 -59.98 -22.78
CA ALA A 13 17.07 -59.01 -21.74
C ALA A 13 17.56 -57.66 -22.33
N LEU A 14 18.25 -57.67 -23.49
CA LEU A 14 18.63 -56.44 -24.20
C LEU A 14 17.43 -55.75 -24.87
N MET A 15 16.44 -56.47 -25.38
CA MET A 15 15.24 -55.89 -25.96
C MET A 15 14.28 -55.32 -24.90
N SER A 16 14.26 -55.85 -23.68
CA SER A 16 13.47 -55.30 -22.57
C SER A 16 14.11 -54.03 -21.95
N ALA A 17 15.42 -53.80 -22.15
CA ALA A 17 16.10 -52.58 -21.67
C ALA A 17 15.85 -51.35 -22.55
N THR A 18 15.43 -51.53 -23.82
CA THR A 18 15.13 -50.41 -24.74
C THR A 18 13.66 -49.97 -24.72
N ALA A 19 12.77 -50.78 -24.12
CA ALA A 19 11.34 -50.42 -24.02
C ALA A 19 10.99 -49.61 -22.72
N GLY A 20 11.98 -49.39 -21.85
CA GLY A 20 11.74 -48.75 -20.55
C GLY A 20 11.86 -47.21 -20.52
N CYS A 21 12.37 -46.58 -21.58
CA CYS A 21 12.61 -45.14 -21.56
C CYS A 21 11.34 -44.28 -21.78
N SER A 22 10.32 -44.80 -22.47
CA SER A 22 9.10 -44.01 -22.73
C SER A 22 8.03 -44.09 -21.62
N VAL A 23 8.19 -45.01 -20.65
CA VAL A 23 7.26 -45.10 -19.48
C VAL A 23 7.65 -44.17 -18.34
N LEU A 24 8.84 -43.57 -18.39
CA LEU A 24 9.33 -42.61 -17.40
C LEU A 24 9.11 -41.15 -17.82
N ASP A 25 8.77 -40.88 -19.07
CA ASP A 25 8.33 -39.59 -19.56
C ASP A 25 6.80 -39.45 -19.34
N ILE A 26 6.38 -39.52 -18.08
CA ILE A 26 5.04 -39.10 -17.70
C ILE A 26 5.10 -37.56 -17.64
N GLU A 27 4.65 -36.89 -18.67
CA GLU A 27 4.36 -35.47 -18.60
C GLU A 27 3.35 -35.23 -17.47
N PRO A 28 3.65 -34.36 -16.51
CA PRO A 28 2.73 -34.10 -15.42
C PRO A 28 1.47 -33.46 -16.00
N THR A 29 0.38 -34.22 -16.04
CA THR A 29 -0.94 -33.74 -16.55
C THR A 29 -1.61 -32.69 -15.69
N ASN A 30 -1.07 -32.41 -14.49
CA ASN A 30 -1.61 -31.50 -13.51
C ASN A 30 -0.76 -30.22 -13.30
N VAL A 31 0.29 -30.03 -14.10
CA VAL A 31 1.16 -28.85 -14.05
C VAL A 31 1.23 -28.26 -15.45
N ILE A 32 0.88 -27.00 -15.58
CA ILE A 32 1.10 -26.25 -16.82
C ILE A 32 2.60 -25.97 -16.90
N LEU A 33 3.27 -26.48 -17.93
CA LEU A 33 4.68 -26.18 -18.17
C LEU A 33 4.81 -24.71 -18.58
N LEU A 34 5.92 -24.09 -18.23
CA LEU A 34 6.15 -22.66 -18.55
C LEU A 34 6.09 -22.41 -20.07
N GLU A 35 6.53 -23.37 -20.88
CA GLU A 35 6.48 -23.34 -22.34
C GLU A 35 5.06 -23.43 -22.92
N ASP A 36 4.08 -23.91 -22.13
CA ASP A 36 2.67 -24.02 -22.50
C ASP A 36 1.83 -22.88 -21.93
N PHE A 37 2.36 -22.12 -21.00
CA PHE A 37 1.74 -20.90 -20.47
C PHE A 37 2.11 -19.70 -21.36
N TYR A 38 1.36 -18.64 -21.32
CA TYR A 38 1.46 -17.44 -22.17
C TYR A 38 1.11 -17.67 -23.66
N LYS A 39 0.32 -18.69 -23.97
CA LYS A 39 -0.08 -18.97 -25.37
C LYS A 39 -1.36 -18.27 -25.80
N THR A 40 -2.31 -18.13 -24.89
CA THR A 40 -3.66 -17.62 -25.17
C THR A 40 -3.93 -16.32 -24.41
N GLU A 41 -4.93 -15.57 -24.88
CA GLU A 41 -5.42 -14.38 -24.18
C GLU A 41 -5.80 -14.68 -22.72
N LYS A 42 -6.40 -15.84 -22.44
CA LYS A 42 -6.73 -16.27 -21.08
C LYS A 42 -5.48 -16.45 -20.20
N ASP A 43 -4.40 -16.99 -20.75
CA ASP A 43 -3.14 -17.15 -20.02
C ASP A 43 -2.55 -15.77 -19.68
N ILE A 44 -2.64 -14.83 -20.62
CA ILE A 44 -2.20 -13.45 -20.43
C ILE A 44 -3.02 -12.76 -19.33
N ASP A 45 -4.35 -12.92 -19.33
CA ASP A 45 -5.21 -12.39 -18.27
C ASP A 45 -4.86 -13.01 -16.90
N CYS A 46 -4.60 -14.32 -16.84
CA CYS A 46 -4.15 -14.99 -15.62
C CYS A 46 -2.78 -14.46 -15.16
N ALA A 47 -1.84 -14.26 -16.08
CA ALA A 47 -0.51 -13.74 -15.77
C ALA A 47 -0.61 -12.29 -15.22
N LEU A 48 -1.41 -11.42 -15.85
CA LEU A 48 -1.63 -10.06 -15.36
C LEU A 48 -2.29 -10.04 -13.98
N ASN A 49 -3.29 -10.90 -13.74
CA ASN A 49 -3.87 -11.08 -12.41
C ASN A 49 -2.82 -11.54 -11.39
N GLY A 50 -1.87 -12.39 -11.81
CA GLY A 50 -0.72 -12.81 -11.01
C GLY A 50 0.22 -11.65 -10.64
N VAL A 51 0.35 -10.63 -11.50
CA VAL A 51 1.09 -9.40 -11.18
C VAL A 51 0.34 -8.57 -10.15
N TYR A 52 -0.95 -8.32 -10.33
CA TYR A 52 -1.79 -7.59 -9.38
C TYR A 52 -1.86 -8.27 -8.02
N SER A 53 -1.97 -9.59 -7.97
CA SER A 53 -2.06 -10.37 -6.72
C SER A 53 -0.85 -10.19 -5.80
N THR A 54 0.29 -9.73 -6.33
CA THR A 54 1.45 -9.36 -5.54
C THR A 54 1.08 -8.34 -4.46
N LEU A 55 0.28 -7.32 -4.78
CA LEU A 55 -0.15 -6.30 -3.83
C LEU A 55 -0.99 -6.88 -2.68
N ALA A 56 -1.79 -7.91 -2.96
CA ALA A 56 -2.65 -8.57 -1.99
C ALA A 56 -1.91 -9.57 -1.07
N SER A 57 -0.61 -9.80 -1.29
CA SER A 57 0.21 -10.68 -0.46
C SER A 57 0.14 -10.32 1.03
N THR A 58 0.20 -11.34 1.90
CA THR A 58 0.31 -11.15 3.35
C THR A 58 1.58 -10.42 3.78
N ASN A 59 2.62 -10.42 2.94
CA ASN A 59 3.83 -9.62 3.16
C ASN A 59 3.63 -8.14 2.86
N LEU A 60 2.59 -7.79 2.10
CA LEU A 60 2.25 -6.43 1.69
C LEU A 60 0.90 -6.00 2.29
N TYR A 61 -0.01 -5.48 1.45
CA TYR A 61 -1.31 -4.93 1.88
C TYR A 61 -2.27 -5.99 2.44
N GLY A 62 -2.06 -7.28 2.11
CA GLY A 62 -2.83 -8.37 2.70
C GLY A 62 -2.54 -8.63 4.18
N GLY A 63 -1.48 -8.07 4.76
CA GLY A 63 -1.14 -8.38 6.14
C GLY A 63 -0.14 -7.47 6.83
N ASN A 64 1.14 -7.64 6.56
CA ASN A 64 2.23 -7.04 7.35
C ASN A 64 2.30 -5.51 7.25
N MET A 65 2.10 -4.92 6.06
CA MET A 65 2.15 -3.47 5.91
C MET A 65 1.12 -2.73 6.75
N LEU A 66 -0.03 -3.34 7.02
CA LEU A 66 -1.18 -2.68 7.63
C LEU A 66 -0.80 -2.01 8.97
N ALA A 67 -0.64 -2.79 10.04
CA ALA A 67 -0.35 -2.26 11.37
C ALA A 67 1.08 -2.58 11.86
N ARG A 68 1.84 -3.44 11.15
CA ARG A 68 2.99 -4.16 11.71
C ARG A 68 4.35 -3.72 11.20
N MET A 69 4.44 -2.64 10.43
CA MET A 69 5.70 -2.16 9.85
C MET A 69 6.01 -0.70 10.18
N GLY A 70 5.36 -0.14 11.21
CA GLY A 70 5.65 1.22 11.69
C GLY A 70 5.28 2.35 10.72
N LEU A 71 4.38 2.10 9.75
CA LEU A 71 4.07 3.07 8.70
C LEU A 71 3.11 4.19 9.13
N SER A 72 2.46 4.05 10.29
CA SER A 72 1.60 5.10 10.86
C SER A 72 2.38 6.20 11.58
N ALA A 73 3.70 6.00 11.80
CA ALA A 73 4.62 6.98 12.38
C ALA A 73 4.06 7.67 13.66
N ASP A 74 3.98 9.00 13.68
CA ASP A 74 3.60 9.80 14.85
C ASP A 74 2.10 9.74 15.20
N ILE A 75 1.24 9.27 14.26
CA ILE A 75 -0.21 9.21 14.48
C ILE A 75 -0.70 7.86 15.01
N GLY A 76 0.10 6.80 14.93
CA GLY A 76 -0.32 5.48 15.37
C GLY A 76 0.83 4.51 15.61
N TYR A 77 0.54 3.46 16.38
CA TYR A 77 1.52 2.45 16.76
C TYR A 77 0.89 1.05 16.85
N GLU A 78 1.71 0.01 16.66
CA GLU A 78 1.30 -1.37 16.90
C GLU A 78 1.22 -1.62 18.41
N ALA A 79 0.10 -2.12 18.90
CA ALA A 79 -0.13 -2.37 20.32
C ALA A 79 -0.43 -3.84 20.66
N TYR A 80 -0.32 -4.74 19.68
CA TYR A 80 -0.72 -6.15 19.85
C TYR A 80 0.43 -7.04 20.33
N SER A 81 1.64 -6.81 19.85
CA SER A 81 2.83 -7.62 20.15
C SER A 81 4.00 -6.72 20.53
N THR A 82 4.91 -7.26 21.31
CA THR A 82 6.17 -6.60 21.71
C THR A 82 7.37 -7.43 21.25
N ASP A 83 7.30 -8.00 20.03
CA ASP A 83 8.35 -8.84 19.49
C ASP A 83 9.65 -8.05 19.35
N GLU A 84 10.70 -8.49 20.03
CA GLU A 84 12.05 -7.93 19.91
C GLU A 84 12.58 -8.13 18.49
N GLY A 85 13.41 -7.20 18.02
CA GLY A 85 13.98 -7.24 16.67
C GLY A 85 12.97 -7.02 15.55
N SER A 86 11.86 -6.30 15.82
CA SER A 86 10.77 -6.12 14.87
C SER A 86 10.71 -4.71 14.30
N VAL A 87 10.53 -4.60 12.97
CA VAL A 87 10.27 -3.34 12.26
C VAL A 87 9.02 -2.62 12.79
N GLY A 88 8.06 -3.33 13.35
CA GLY A 88 6.86 -2.77 13.97
C GLY A 88 7.14 -1.89 15.18
N TYR A 89 8.31 -2.01 15.79
CA TYR A 89 8.75 -1.22 16.96
C TYR A 89 10.04 -0.43 16.73
N TYR A 90 10.49 -0.27 15.48
CA TYR A 90 11.78 0.34 15.14
C TYR A 90 12.99 -0.30 15.85
N ASP A 91 12.82 -1.52 16.34
CA ASP A 91 13.89 -2.38 16.83
C ASP A 91 14.31 -3.35 15.71
N VAL A 92 14.78 -2.77 14.61
CA VAL A 92 14.98 -3.49 13.35
C VAL A 92 16.33 -4.20 13.34
N VAL A 93 16.32 -5.43 12.83
CA VAL A 93 17.52 -6.19 12.49
C VAL A 93 17.51 -6.60 11.01
N THR A 94 18.69 -6.83 10.43
CA THR A 94 18.82 -7.18 8.99
C THR A 94 18.18 -8.52 8.63
N THR A 95 17.80 -9.33 9.62
CA THR A 95 17.11 -10.62 9.47
C THR A 95 15.60 -10.54 9.74
N ASP A 96 15.04 -9.34 9.94
CA ASP A 96 13.59 -9.15 10.17
C ASP A 96 12.78 -9.85 9.07
N PRO A 97 11.90 -10.82 9.43
CA PRO A 97 11.17 -11.59 8.44
C PRO A 97 10.14 -10.75 7.65
N LYS A 98 9.60 -9.66 8.23
CA LYS A 98 8.64 -8.80 7.55
C LYS A 98 9.33 -7.96 6.47
N ILE A 99 10.52 -7.42 6.78
CA ILE A 99 11.34 -6.69 5.79
C ILE A 99 11.80 -7.63 4.68
N ASN A 100 12.27 -8.83 5.03
CA ASN A 100 12.68 -9.82 4.05
C ASN A 100 11.49 -10.26 3.17
N GLY A 101 10.31 -10.48 3.77
CA GLY A 101 9.09 -10.81 3.04
C GLY A 101 8.66 -9.70 2.08
N TYR A 102 8.71 -8.45 2.51
CA TYR A 102 8.42 -7.28 1.68
C TYR A 102 9.33 -7.19 0.44
N TRP A 103 10.64 -7.30 0.63
CA TRP A 103 11.63 -7.31 -0.45
C TRP A 103 11.38 -8.42 -1.45
N LYS A 104 11.28 -9.66 -0.98
CA LYS A 104 11.08 -10.83 -1.83
C LYS A 104 9.79 -10.77 -2.64
N GLU A 105 8.70 -10.35 -2.02
CA GLU A 105 7.40 -10.28 -2.69
C GLU A 105 7.39 -9.26 -3.82
N LEU A 106 7.99 -8.08 -3.60
CA LEU A 106 8.05 -7.04 -4.63
C LEU A 106 8.93 -7.47 -5.81
N TYR A 107 10.09 -8.09 -5.56
CA TYR A 107 10.92 -8.62 -6.65
C TYR A 107 10.25 -9.81 -7.36
N ALA A 108 9.47 -10.63 -6.66
CA ALA A 108 8.65 -11.64 -7.31
C ALA A 108 7.58 -11.02 -8.22
N GLY A 109 6.94 -9.92 -7.78
CA GLY A 109 6.01 -9.15 -8.61
C GLY A 109 6.67 -8.53 -9.84
N ILE A 110 7.86 -7.96 -9.69
CA ILE A 110 8.67 -7.43 -10.80
C ILE A 110 8.99 -8.55 -11.80
N ASN A 111 9.39 -9.72 -11.31
CA ASN A 111 9.69 -10.85 -12.18
C ASN A 111 8.44 -11.36 -12.92
N ARG A 112 7.28 -11.46 -12.25
CA ARG A 112 6.00 -11.80 -12.91
C ARG A 112 5.67 -10.81 -14.03
N ALA A 113 5.85 -9.51 -13.80
CA ALA A 113 5.63 -8.48 -14.81
C ALA A 113 6.61 -8.61 -15.98
N ASN A 114 7.91 -8.86 -15.71
CA ASN A 114 8.91 -9.08 -16.75
C ASN A 114 8.57 -10.30 -17.62
N MET A 115 8.25 -11.43 -17.00
CA MET A 115 7.87 -12.65 -17.74
C MET A 115 6.62 -12.43 -18.60
N LEU A 116 5.61 -11.71 -18.07
CA LEU A 116 4.43 -11.36 -18.86
C LEU A 116 4.81 -10.50 -20.08
N LEU A 117 5.60 -9.45 -19.88
CA LEU A 117 6.01 -8.53 -20.95
C LEU A 117 6.86 -9.22 -22.03
N GLU A 118 7.76 -10.13 -21.63
CA GLU A 118 8.62 -10.88 -22.54
C GLU A 118 7.85 -11.87 -23.43
N ASN A 119 6.71 -12.37 -22.96
CA ASN A 119 5.91 -13.39 -23.66
C ASN A 119 4.64 -12.84 -24.32
N LEU A 120 4.24 -11.59 -24.03
CA LEU A 120 2.98 -11.02 -24.47
C LEU A 120 2.78 -10.99 -25.99
N ASP A 121 3.85 -10.70 -26.75
CA ASP A 121 3.78 -10.60 -28.20
C ASP A 121 3.65 -11.96 -28.89
N GLY A 122 4.04 -13.03 -28.20
CA GLY A 122 3.91 -14.41 -28.69
C GLY A 122 2.54 -15.03 -28.42
N ALA A 123 1.67 -14.39 -27.65
CA ALA A 123 0.36 -14.92 -27.32
C ALA A 123 -0.65 -14.71 -28.45
N GLU A 124 -1.54 -15.69 -28.62
CA GLU A 124 -2.68 -15.61 -29.55
C GLU A 124 -3.73 -14.68 -28.95
N MET A 125 -3.70 -13.41 -29.36
CA MET A 125 -4.67 -12.36 -29.01
C MET A 125 -5.07 -11.61 -30.27
N GLU A 126 -6.37 -11.50 -30.53
CA GLU A 126 -6.89 -10.77 -31.69
C GLU A 126 -7.06 -9.27 -31.41
N ASP A 127 -7.27 -8.89 -30.15
CA ASP A 127 -7.49 -7.50 -29.73
C ASP A 127 -6.17 -6.82 -29.35
N GLU A 128 -5.64 -6.03 -30.29
CA GLU A 128 -4.40 -5.27 -30.08
C GLU A 128 -4.56 -4.13 -29.06
N LEU A 129 -5.76 -3.57 -28.86
CA LEU A 129 -6.00 -2.58 -27.82
C LEU A 129 -5.94 -3.22 -26.43
N LYS A 130 -6.49 -4.43 -26.29
CA LYS A 130 -6.37 -5.21 -25.06
C LYS A 130 -4.91 -5.60 -24.81
N ARG A 131 -4.16 -6.01 -25.84
CA ARG A 131 -2.73 -6.34 -25.73
C ARG A 131 -1.94 -5.14 -25.21
N GLU A 132 -2.17 -3.94 -25.77
CA GLU A 132 -1.49 -2.73 -25.34
C GLU A 132 -1.91 -2.30 -23.92
N ARG A 133 -3.17 -2.51 -23.55
CA ARG A 133 -3.64 -2.27 -22.17
C ARG A 133 -2.92 -3.19 -21.18
N VAL A 134 -2.82 -4.50 -21.46
CA VAL A 134 -2.08 -5.46 -20.64
C VAL A 134 -0.61 -5.06 -20.50
N ARG A 135 0.02 -4.67 -21.61
CA ARG A 135 1.41 -4.17 -21.61
C ARG A 135 1.58 -2.98 -20.69
N SER A 136 0.68 -2.02 -20.79
CA SER A 136 0.71 -0.78 -20.02
C SER A 136 0.46 -1.04 -18.53
N GLU A 137 -0.50 -1.90 -18.17
CA GLU A 137 -0.75 -2.29 -16.79
C GLU A 137 0.45 -3.03 -16.17
N ALA A 138 1.04 -3.98 -16.89
CA ALA A 138 2.21 -4.73 -16.41
C ALA A 138 3.44 -3.82 -16.21
N ARG A 139 3.71 -2.91 -17.14
CA ARG A 139 4.78 -1.90 -17.01
C ARG A 139 4.53 -0.96 -15.83
N PHE A 140 3.32 -0.45 -15.69
CA PHE A 140 2.96 0.41 -14.57
C PHE A 140 3.16 -0.28 -13.22
N LEU A 141 2.70 -1.53 -13.07
CA LEU A 141 2.85 -2.31 -11.84
C LEU A 141 4.32 -2.60 -11.53
N ARG A 142 5.13 -2.94 -12.55
CA ARG A 142 6.58 -3.11 -12.39
C ARG A 142 7.24 -1.84 -11.84
N ALA A 143 6.92 -0.70 -12.42
CA ALA A 143 7.42 0.60 -11.96
C ALA A 143 6.91 0.92 -10.53
N TYR A 144 5.67 0.59 -10.20
CA TYR A 144 5.11 0.77 -8.87
C TYR A 144 5.80 -0.11 -7.82
N PHE A 145 6.15 -1.35 -8.15
CA PHE A 145 6.93 -2.22 -7.24
C PHE A 145 8.34 -1.66 -7.00
N HIS A 146 9.00 -1.11 -8.02
CA HIS A 146 10.28 -0.41 -7.82
C HIS A 146 10.10 0.86 -6.96
N PHE A 147 8.98 1.58 -7.11
CA PHE A 147 8.66 2.72 -6.26
C PHE A 147 8.50 2.29 -4.80
N MET A 148 7.75 1.23 -4.52
CA MET A 148 7.61 0.70 -3.17
C MET A 148 8.95 0.28 -2.57
N LEU A 149 9.83 -0.36 -3.35
CA LEU A 149 11.17 -0.76 -2.92
C LEU A 149 12.06 0.44 -2.61
N THR A 150 12.22 1.37 -3.56
CA THR A 150 13.13 2.52 -3.39
C THR A 150 12.72 3.45 -2.26
N THR A 151 11.40 3.57 -2.02
CA THR A 151 10.87 4.35 -0.89
C THR A 151 11.30 3.78 0.46
N ARG A 152 11.50 2.46 0.56
CA ARG A 152 11.88 1.79 1.81
C ARG A 152 13.37 1.50 1.93
N PHE A 153 14.05 1.22 0.83
CA PHE A 153 15.44 0.76 0.85
C PHE A 153 16.43 1.75 0.21
N GLY A 154 15.97 2.86 -0.34
CA GLY A 154 16.85 3.82 -1.03
C GLY A 154 17.40 3.28 -2.34
N ASP A 155 18.70 3.06 -2.42
CA ASP A 155 19.36 2.46 -3.57
C ASP A 155 18.97 0.99 -3.70
N ILE A 156 18.49 0.57 -4.89
CA ILE A 156 18.00 -0.80 -5.14
C ILE A 156 18.44 -1.32 -6.52
N PRO A 157 18.53 -2.63 -6.74
CA PRO A 157 18.60 -3.20 -8.07
C PRO A 157 17.36 -2.87 -8.90
N VAL A 158 17.53 -2.29 -10.09
CA VAL A 158 16.44 -2.11 -11.06
C VAL A 158 16.46 -3.27 -12.04
N VAL A 159 15.42 -4.10 -12.00
CA VAL A 159 15.31 -5.35 -12.77
C VAL A 159 14.23 -5.19 -13.83
N MET A 160 14.61 -5.10 -15.10
CA MET A 160 13.71 -4.84 -16.24
C MET A 160 13.47 -6.08 -17.11
N GLU A 161 14.19 -7.17 -16.86
CA GLU A 161 14.11 -8.45 -17.58
C GLU A 161 14.08 -9.60 -16.57
N SER A 162 13.49 -10.73 -16.97
CA SER A 162 13.52 -11.94 -16.14
C SER A 162 14.95 -12.54 -16.09
N PRO A 163 15.34 -13.22 -14.99
CA PRO A 163 16.65 -13.87 -14.91
C PRO A 163 16.80 -14.95 -15.98
N LYS A 164 17.91 -14.96 -16.69
CA LYS A 164 18.19 -15.96 -17.74
C LYS A 164 18.49 -17.35 -17.19
N SER A 165 18.97 -17.44 -15.97
CA SER A 165 19.24 -18.70 -15.27
C SER A 165 19.23 -18.50 -13.75
N CYS A 166 19.27 -19.62 -12.99
CA CYS A 166 19.46 -19.63 -11.56
C CYS A 166 20.95 -19.59 -11.15
N ALA A 167 21.87 -19.33 -12.09
CA ALA A 167 23.30 -19.23 -11.80
C ALA A 167 23.57 -17.98 -10.95
N LEU A 168 24.44 -18.13 -9.94
CA LEU A 168 24.76 -17.02 -9.01
C LEU A 168 25.28 -15.78 -9.73
N ALA A 169 25.98 -15.94 -10.85
CA ALA A 169 26.47 -14.83 -11.68
C ALA A 169 25.34 -13.97 -12.25
N ASP A 170 24.23 -14.59 -12.67
CA ASP A 170 23.08 -13.90 -13.25
C ASP A 170 22.22 -13.17 -12.19
N LEU A 171 22.44 -13.50 -10.91
CA LEU A 171 21.76 -12.88 -9.78
C LEU A 171 22.55 -11.70 -9.18
N GLN A 172 23.75 -11.40 -9.71
CA GLN A 172 24.58 -10.27 -9.26
C GLN A 172 24.14 -8.99 -9.99
N VAL A 173 23.10 -8.32 -9.49
CA VAL A 173 22.58 -7.06 -10.04
C VAL A 173 23.01 -5.91 -9.13
N PRO A 174 23.75 -4.90 -9.62
CA PRO A 174 24.16 -3.77 -8.80
C PRO A 174 22.98 -2.88 -8.43
N GLN A 175 23.12 -2.17 -7.31
CA GLN A 175 22.17 -1.12 -6.94
C GLN A 175 22.25 0.05 -7.92
N THR A 176 21.08 0.59 -8.24
CA THR A 176 20.91 1.89 -8.89
C THR A 176 20.65 2.93 -7.80
N LYS A 177 21.24 4.11 -7.93
CA LYS A 177 21.03 5.21 -6.99
C LYS A 177 19.57 5.63 -6.95
N GLN A 178 19.05 5.90 -5.77
CA GLN A 178 17.64 6.19 -5.52
C GLN A 178 17.08 7.26 -6.47
N ARG A 179 17.84 8.33 -6.71
CA ARG A 179 17.47 9.39 -7.68
C ARG A 179 17.22 8.81 -9.08
N GLU A 180 18.13 7.98 -9.56
CA GLU A 180 18.02 7.36 -10.89
C GLU A 180 16.87 6.33 -10.95
N VAL A 181 16.61 5.63 -9.86
CA VAL A 181 15.45 4.74 -9.75
C VAL A 181 14.16 5.53 -9.92
N TYR A 182 14.00 6.68 -9.24
CA TYR A 182 12.81 7.54 -9.41
C TYR A 182 12.64 8.04 -10.82
N LEU A 183 13.73 8.46 -11.49
CA LEU A 183 13.67 8.91 -12.88
C LEU A 183 13.16 7.81 -13.81
N LYS A 184 13.67 6.59 -13.67
CA LYS A 184 13.21 5.44 -14.45
C LYS A 184 11.75 5.09 -14.18
N ILE A 185 11.30 5.15 -12.93
CA ILE A 185 9.90 4.94 -12.55
C ILE A 185 9.00 5.97 -13.25
N ILE A 186 9.36 7.24 -13.19
CA ILE A 186 8.58 8.32 -13.81
C ILE A 186 8.54 8.16 -15.34
N GLU A 187 9.67 7.80 -15.94
CA GLU A 187 9.75 7.53 -17.38
C GLU A 187 8.82 6.39 -17.77
N GLU A 188 8.96 5.22 -17.15
CA GLU A 188 8.17 4.04 -17.47
C GLU A 188 6.67 4.25 -17.24
N MET A 189 6.29 4.84 -16.09
CA MET A 189 4.89 5.17 -15.82
C MET A 189 4.32 6.17 -16.84
N THR A 190 5.09 7.19 -17.21
CA THR A 190 4.63 8.22 -18.17
C THR A 190 4.39 7.63 -19.56
N GLU A 191 5.28 6.75 -20.01
CA GLU A 191 5.16 6.10 -21.33
C GLU A 191 3.95 5.18 -21.41
N CYS A 192 3.61 4.47 -20.34
CA CYS A 192 2.52 3.50 -20.37
C CYS A 192 1.13 4.11 -20.13
N VAL A 193 1.01 5.36 -19.62
CA VAL A 193 -0.32 5.93 -19.29
C VAL A 193 -1.27 5.95 -20.48
N SER A 194 -0.80 6.24 -21.69
CA SER A 194 -1.66 6.33 -22.88
C SER A 194 -2.31 5.01 -23.30
N GLY A 195 -1.69 3.88 -22.94
CA GLY A 195 -2.23 2.54 -23.21
C GLY A 195 -3.17 2.02 -22.10
N LEU A 196 -3.25 2.71 -20.95
CA LEU A 196 -4.20 2.37 -19.90
C LEU A 196 -5.63 2.78 -20.28
N GLY A 197 -6.63 2.09 -19.72
CA GLY A 197 -8.03 2.50 -19.87
C GLY A 197 -8.33 3.75 -19.03
N THR A 198 -9.32 4.52 -19.47
CA THR A 198 -9.90 5.59 -18.64
C THR A 198 -10.62 4.99 -17.43
N ALA A 199 -10.89 5.78 -16.39
CA ALA A 199 -11.62 5.29 -15.22
C ALA A 199 -13.01 4.72 -15.59
N LEU A 200 -13.69 5.29 -16.61
CA LEU A 200 -14.99 4.82 -17.10
C LEU A 200 -14.90 3.51 -17.90
N GLU A 201 -13.78 3.26 -18.59
CA GLU A 201 -13.59 2.01 -19.33
C GLU A 201 -13.14 0.85 -18.43
N VAL A 202 -12.46 1.17 -17.32
CA VAL A 202 -12.00 0.16 -16.35
C VAL A 202 -13.14 -0.26 -15.42
N GLU A 203 -14.05 0.66 -15.07
CA GLU A 203 -15.24 0.46 -14.23
C GLU A 203 -14.97 -0.13 -12.84
N SER A 204 -13.69 -0.32 -12.46
CA SER A 204 -13.24 -0.94 -11.22
C SER A 204 -12.06 -0.18 -10.65
N ALA A 205 -12.04 0.02 -9.35
CA ALA A 205 -10.88 0.57 -8.66
C ALA A 205 -9.74 -0.45 -8.44
N GLY A 206 -9.97 -1.74 -8.67
CA GLY A 206 -8.95 -2.79 -8.56
C GLY A 206 -7.93 -2.80 -9.71
N ARG A 207 -8.23 -2.14 -10.81
CA ARG A 207 -7.34 -1.99 -11.96
C ARG A 207 -6.87 -0.54 -12.09
N ILE A 208 -5.62 -0.37 -12.52
CA ILE A 208 -5.06 0.96 -12.75
C ILE A 208 -5.69 1.62 -13.98
N SER A 209 -6.22 2.83 -13.79
CA SER A 209 -6.71 3.69 -14.87
C SER A 209 -5.72 4.81 -15.20
N GLN A 210 -5.92 5.50 -16.32
CA GLN A 210 -5.09 6.66 -16.71
C GLN A 210 -5.03 7.72 -15.61
N THR A 211 -6.17 8.09 -15.04
CA THR A 211 -6.23 9.12 -13.99
C THR A 211 -5.60 8.64 -12.69
N ALA A 212 -5.77 7.37 -12.32
CA ALA A 212 -5.08 6.79 -11.17
C ALA A 212 -3.55 6.78 -11.39
N ALA A 213 -3.09 6.45 -12.59
CA ALA A 213 -1.66 6.51 -12.93
C ALA A 213 -1.10 7.94 -12.84
N TYR A 214 -1.83 8.96 -13.29
CA TYR A 214 -1.42 10.35 -13.08
C TYR A 214 -1.37 10.74 -11.59
N GLY A 215 -2.31 10.28 -10.78
CA GLY A 215 -2.28 10.52 -9.33
C GLY A 215 -1.06 9.86 -8.65
N ILE A 216 -0.71 8.64 -9.04
CA ILE A 216 0.52 7.98 -8.56
C ILE A 216 1.78 8.69 -9.07
N LEU A 217 1.83 9.14 -10.33
CA LEU A 217 2.93 9.95 -10.84
C LEU A 217 3.11 11.25 -10.05
N ALA A 218 2.01 11.91 -9.66
CA ALA A 218 2.08 13.09 -8.78
C ALA A 218 2.71 12.74 -7.44
N ARG A 219 2.33 11.61 -6.83
CA ARG A 219 2.92 11.11 -5.57
C ARG A 219 4.40 10.81 -5.72
N VAL A 220 4.81 10.08 -6.77
CA VAL A 220 6.22 9.78 -7.05
C VAL A 220 7.05 11.07 -7.20
N CYS A 221 6.52 12.07 -7.91
CA CYS A 221 7.20 13.36 -8.05
C CYS A 221 7.31 14.11 -6.72
N LEU A 222 6.29 14.08 -5.84
CA LEU A 222 6.39 14.67 -4.48
C LEU A 222 7.45 13.98 -3.63
N TYR A 223 7.58 12.65 -3.72
CA TYR A 223 8.61 11.91 -3.00
C TYR A 223 10.01 12.29 -3.49
N MET A 224 10.18 12.44 -4.80
CA MET A 224 11.46 12.85 -5.38
C MET A 224 11.78 14.33 -5.11
N ALA A 225 10.76 15.20 -5.00
CA ALA A 225 10.90 16.61 -4.64
C ALA A 225 11.31 16.83 -3.18
N GLY A 226 10.90 15.92 -2.29
CA GLY A 226 11.22 15.98 -0.86
C GLY A 226 12.54 15.30 -0.50
N LYS A 227 12.83 15.25 0.81
CA LYS A 227 14.04 14.58 1.33
C LYS A 227 13.97 13.05 1.11
N PRO A 228 15.13 12.43 0.94
CA PRO A 228 16.49 12.99 0.94
C PRO A 228 16.97 13.53 -0.42
N ILE A 229 16.17 13.44 -1.49
CA ILE A 229 16.62 13.67 -2.87
C ILE A 229 16.56 15.15 -3.21
N GLU A 230 15.46 15.83 -2.87
CA GLU A 230 15.23 17.27 -3.10
C GLU A 230 15.46 17.68 -4.58
N GLU A 231 14.95 16.85 -5.52
CA GLU A 231 15.14 17.08 -6.96
C GLU A 231 14.33 18.30 -7.44
N GLN A 232 15.03 19.24 -8.07
CA GLN A 232 14.41 20.46 -8.59
C GLN A 232 13.40 20.18 -9.69
N GLY A 233 12.33 20.98 -9.75
CA GLY A 233 11.27 20.87 -10.75
C GLY A 233 10.27 19.74 -10.53
N MET A 234 10.46 18.89 -9.52
CA MET A 234 9.53 17.78 -9.25
C MET A 234 8.21 18.25 -8.65
N TYR A 235 8.18 19.34 -7.89
CA TYR A 235 6.91 19.95 -7.45
C TYR A 235 6.09 20.45 -8.65
N ALA A 236 6.71 21.08 -9.64
CA ALA A 236 6.02 21.49 -10.85
C ALA A 236 5.46 20.29 -11.64
N ARG A 237 6.20 19.17 -11.70
CA ARG A 237 5.71 17.93 -12.32
C ARG A 237 4.56 17.30 -11.52
N ALA A 238 4.66 17.26 -10.20
CA ALA A 238 3.60 16.78 -9.32
C ALA A 238 2.30 17.59 -9.51
N LYS A 239 2.42 18.93 -9.52
CA LYS A 239 1.33 19.85 -9.84
C LYS A 239 0.68 19.52 -11.19
N ALA A 240 1.49 19.34 -12.23
CA ALA A 240 1.01 19.05 -13.57
C ALA A 240 0.27 17.71 -13.66
N TYR A 241 0.77 16.65 -13.00
CA TYR A 241 0.10 15.34 -13.01
C TYR A 241 -1.18 15.35 -12.18
N ALA A 242 -1.17 15.93 -10.98
CA ALA A 242 -2.39 16.05 -10.15
C ALA A 242 -3.45 16.89 -10.88
N LYS A 243 -3.05 17.96 -11.56
CA LYS A 243 -3.96 18.79 -12.37
C LYS A 243 -4.63 18.00 -13.50
N ARG A 244 -3.92 17.06 -14.16
CA ARG A 244 -4.55 16.20 -15.18
C ARG A 244 -5.68 15.35 -14.62
N VAL A 245 -5.55 14.88 -13.38
CA VAL A 245 -6.63 14.16 -12.70
C VAL A 245 -7.81 15.09 -12.45
N ILE A 246 -7.58 16.26 -11.89
CA ILE A 246 -8.60 17.26 -11.55
C ILE A 246 -9.34 17.72 -12.81
N ASP A 247 -8.59 18.09 -13.87
CA ASP A 247 -9.16 18.60 -15.12
C ASP A 247 -9.92 17.51 -15.93
N SER A 248 -9.73 16.24 -15.62
CA SER A 248 -10.48 15.16 -16.26
C SER A 248 -11.99 15.24 -15.96
N GLY A 249 -12.36 15.80 -14.80
CA GLY A 249 -13.75 15.87 -14.35
C GLY A 249 -14.39 14.50 -14.05
N LEU A 250 -13.59 13.41 -14.03
CA LEU A 250 -14.05 12.04 -13.79
C LEU A 250 -14.16 11.70 -12.30
N HIS A 251 -13.56 12.51 -11.44
CA HIS A 251 -13.46 12.24 -10.01
C HIS A 251 -14.12 13.33 -9.18
N ALA A 252 -14.66 12.95 -8.04
CA ALA A 252 -15.30 13.83 -7.07
C ALA A 252 -15.17 13.26 -5.66
N LEU A 253 -15.18 14.13 -4.65
CA LEU A 253 -15.27 13.70 -3.25
C LEU A 253 -16.63 13.08 -2.98
N ASN A 254 -16.66 11.91 -2.35
CA ASN A 254 -17.88 11.37 -1.78
C ASN A 254 -18.42 12.34 -0.72
N PRO A 255 -19.72 12.67 -0.71
CA PRO A 255 -20.28 13.61 0.25
C PRO A 255 -20.09 13.19 1.72
N SER A 256 -19.95 11.88 1.98
CA SER A 256 -19.72 11.33 3.31
C SER A 256 -18.34 10.70 3.40
N TYR A 257 -17.51 11.19 4.32
CA TYR A 257 -16.21 10.56 4.62
C TYR A 257 -16.35 9.10 5.06
N GLU A 258 -17.32 8.81 5.91
CA GLU A 258 -17.56 7.44 6.41
C GLU A 258 -17.94 6.49 5.28
N GLN A 259 -18.74 6.96 4.32
CA GLN A 259 -19.22 6.14 3.21
C GLN A 259 -18.08 5.64 2.32
N VAL A 260 -16.99 6.41 2.18
CA VAL A 260 -15.79 5.96 1.45
C VAL A 260 -15.29 4.63 2.02
N PHE A 261 -15.15 4.55 3.34
CA PHE A 261 -14.65 3.33 4.00
C PHE A 261 -15.71 2.22 4.07
N ILE A 262 -16.98 2.57 4.22
CA ILE A 262 -18.07 1.59 4.15
C ILE A 262 -18.11 0.94 2.75
N ASN A 263 -17.88 1.69 1.69
CA ASN A 263 -17.79 1.17 0.34
C ASN A 263 -16.63 0.17 0.20
N LEU A 264 -15.43 0.50 0.69
CA LEU A 264 -14.27 -0.41 0.72
C LEU A 264 -14.55 -1.70 1.52
N ILE A 265 -15.29 -1.59 2.63
CA ILE A 265 -15.64 -2.73 3.49
C ILE A 265 -16.67 -3.64 2.80
N GLN A 266 -17.54 -3.09 1.97
CA GLN A 266 -18.66 -3.78 1.32
C GLN A 266 -18.37 -4.17 -0.14
N ASP A 267 -17.14 -3.98 -0.60
CA ASP A 267 -16.74 -4.23 -2.00
C ASP A 267 -17.64 -3.50 -3.01
N LYS A 268 -17.86 -2.21 -2.74
CA LYS A 268 -18.65 -1.31 -3.61
C LYS A 268 -17.71 -0.29 -4.23
N TYR A 269 -17.56 -0.36 -5.52
CA TYR A 269 -16.72 0.59 -6.23
C TYR A 269 -17.31 2.00 -6.21
N ASP A 270 -16.53 2.94 -5.70
CA ASP A 270 -16.76 4.37 -5.78
C ASP A 270 -15.60 4.98 -6.57
N ILE A 271 -15.57 4.73 -7.88
CA ILE A 271 -14.48 5.14 -8.77
C ILE A 271 -14.30 6.66 -8.85
N GLN A 272 -15.24 7.45 -8.32
CA GLN A 272 -15.08 8.91 -8.23
C GLN A 272 -14.11 9.28 -7.10
N GLU A 273 -14.26 8.70 -5.91
CA GLU A 273 -13.38 8.99 -4.76
C GLU A 273 -12.24 7.97 -4.65
N SER A 274 -12.52 6.66 -4.70
CA SER A 274 -11.52 5.61 -4.60
C SER A 274 -11.01 5.25 -6.00
N MET A 275 -9.86 5.80 -6.35
CA MET A 275 -9.32 5.74 -7.71
C MET A 275 -8.53 4.47 -7.99
N TRP A 276 -7.90 3.88 -6.95
CA TRP A 276 -7.16 2.63 -7.06
C TRP A 276 -7.11 1.91 -5.71
N GLU A 277 -7.44 0.60 -5.74
CA GLU A 277 -7.55 -0.24 -4.55
C GLU A 277 -6.78 -1.56 -4.72
N VAL A 278 -6.36 -2.16 -3.60
CA VAL A 278 -6.05 -3.59 -3.54
C VAL A 278 -7.32 -4.32 -3.17
N GLU A 279 -7.79 -5.18 -4.05
CA GLU A 279 -9.04 -5.93 -3.86
C GLU A 279 -8.81 -7.18 -3.01
N PHE A 280 -9.76 -7.43 -2.11
CA PHE A 280 -9.83 -8.63 -1.30
C PHE A 280 -11.22 -9.22 -1.37
N TRP A 281 -11.29 -10.55 -1.44
CA TRP A 281 -12.56 -11.27 -1.54
C TRP A 281 -12.61 -12.44 -0.56
N GLY A 282 -13.79 -12.64 0.05
CA GLY A 282 -14.06 -13.79 0.89
C GLY A 282 -13.45 -13.71 2.29
N ASN A 283 -13.38 -14.86 2.95
CA ASN A 283 -12.89 -14.98 4.33
C ASN A 283 -11.91 -16.16 4.51
N ASN A 284 -11.48 -16.80 3.43
CA ASN A 284 -10.65 -18.00 3.40
C ASN A 284 -11.23 -19.20 4.15
N GLU A 285 -12.55 -19.26 4.29
CA GLU A 285 -13.28 -20.37 4.90
C GLU A 285 -14.21 -21.04 3.88
N GLY A 286 -14.20 -22.36 3.80
CA GLY A 286 -15.02 -23.13 2.86
C GLY A 286 -14.69 -22.82 1.40
N THR A 287 -15.69 -22.39 0.62
CA THR A 287 -15.56 -22.04 -0.80
C THR A 287 -15.10 -20.61 -1.05
N TYR A 288 -15.05 -19.77 -0.03
CA TYR A 288 -14.54 -18.39 -0.10
C TYR A 288 -13.02 -18.38 0.07
N THR A 289 -12.31 -18.94 -0.89
CA THR A 289 -10.87 -19.15 -0.76
C THR A 289 -10.05 -18.07 -1.44
N SER A 290 -8.90 -17.80 -0.88
CA SER A 290 -7.62 -17.42 -1.49
C SER A 290 -7.29 -15.95 -1.71
N THR A 291 -8.20 -14.99 -1.67
CA THR A 291 -7.87 -13.57 -1.93
C THR A 291 -8.23 -12.63 -0.78
N ALA A 292 -8.63 -13.16 0.37
CA ALA A 292 -8.97 -12.36 1.53
C ALA A 292 -7.71 -11.85 2.24
N GLY A 293 -7.76 -10.59 2.70
CA GLY A 293 -6.70 -9.92 3.44
C GLY A 293 -6.96 -9.90 4.95
N MET A 294 -6.12 -9.16 5.66
CA MET A 294 -6.22 -8.99 7.12
C MET A 294 -6.56 -7.55 7.52
N VAL A 295 -7.11 -6.75 6.62
CA VAL A 295 -7.34 -5.31 6.86
C VAL A 295 -8.19 -5.08 8.10
N GLY A 296 -9.41 -5.58 8.15
CA GLY A 296 -10.30 -5.42 9.31
C GLY A 296 -9.82 -6.15 10.55
N ARG A 297 -9.10 -7.29 10.38
CA ARG A 297 -8.51 -8.02 11.51
C ARG A 297 -7.43 -7.20 12.23
N ASN A 298 -6.53 -6.57 11.50
CA ASN A 298 -5.40 -5.83 12.06
C ASN A 298 -5.77 -4.38 12.42
N ASN A 299 -6.49 -3.70 11.54
CA ASN A 299 -6.77 -2.26 11.64
C ASN A 299 -8.21 -1.93 12.07
N GLY A 300 -9.00 -2.92 12.50
CA GLY A 300 -10.34 -2.69 13.04
C GLY A 300 -10.34 -2.41 14.55
N ILE A 301 -11.53 -2.15 15.07
CA ILE A 301 -11.78 -2.02 16.52
C ILE A 301 -11.74 -3.43 17.14
N SER A 302 -11.01 -3.59 18.24
CA SER A 302 -10.83 -4.91 18.88
C SER A 302 -12.15 -5.56 19.27
N VAL A 303 -12.34 -6.80 18.81
CA VAL A 303 -13.44 -7.72 19.17
C VAL A 303 -12.83 -9.09 19.38
N SER A 304 -12.90 -9.64 20.60
CA SER A 304 -12.37 -10.98 20.89
C SER A 304 -13.27 -12.09 20.36
N THR A 305 -12.72 -13.28 20.16
CA THR A 305 -13.50 -14.49 19.81
C THR A 305 -14.46 -14.93 20.93
N GLY A 306 -14.20 -14.50 22.17
CA GLY A 306 -15.11 -14.75 23.31
C GLY A 306 -16.24 -13.72 23.45
N ASN A 307 -16.33 -12.73 22.54
CA ASN A 307 -17.43 -11.78 22.50
C ASN A 307 -18.70 -12.46 21.99
N THR A 308 -19.84 -12.29 22.67
CA THR A 308 -21.11 -12.94 22.30
C THR A 308 -21.69 -12.44 20.98
N LYS A 309 -21.17 -11.33 20.47
CA LYS A 309 -21.55 -10.69 19.21
C LYS A 309 -20.43 -10.73 18.16
N HIS A 310 -19.45 -11.64 18.31
CA HIS A 310 -18.30 -11.67 17.40
C HIS A 310 -18.70 -11.95 15.93
N ASP A 311 -19.77 -12.69 15.69
CA ASP A 311 -20.29 -12.95 14.34
C ASP A 311 -20.90 -11.70 13.70
N GLU A 312 -21.52 -10.81 14.50
CA GLU A 312 -22.10 -9.56 14.04
C GLU A 312 -21.03 -8.47 13.85
N LEU A 313 -20.12 -8.35 14.85
CA LEU A 313 -19.11 -7.30 14.90
C LEU A 313 -17.86 -7.61 14.06
N GLY A 314 -17.55 -8.89 13.86
CA GLY A 314 -16.34 -9.38 13.23
C GLY A 314 -15.13 -9.36 14.17
N TYR A 315 -14.44 -10.49 14.31
CA TYR A 315 -13.22 -10.60 15.12
C TYR A 315 -12.13 -9.64 14.62
N SER A 316 -11.55 -8.87 15.53
CA SER A 316 -10.42 -7.99 15.25
C SER A 316 -9.47 -7.93 16.44
N ILE A 317 -8.18 -8.03 16.19
CA ILE A 317 -7.16 -7.87 17.22
C ILE A 317 -6.94 -6.39 17.60
N GLY A 318 -7.34 -5.45 16.72
CA GLY A 318 -7.14 -4.02 16.94
C GLY A 318 -5.66 -3.70 17.17
N ALA A 319 -4.79 -4.17 16.26
CA ALA A 319 -3.35 -4.00 16.41
C ALA A 319 -2.92 -2.54 16.34
N LEU A 320 -3.59 -1.74 15.50
CA LEU A 320 -3.28 -0.34 15.28
C LEU A 320 -4.06 0.56 16.25
N ARG A 321 -3.32 1.36 17.04
CA ARG A 321 -3.89 2.36 17.95
C ARG A 321 -3.40 3.74 17.64
N ALA A 322 -4.26 4.74 17.94
CA ALA A 322 -3.92 6.15 17.83
C ALA A 322 -2.94 6.57 18.93
N THR A 323 -2.09 7.55 18.63
CA THR A 323 -1.33 8.29 19.64
C THR A 323 -2.16 9.42 20.24
N SER A 324 -1.80 9.92 21.42
CA SER A 324 -2.41 11.14 21.96
C SER A 324 -2.17 12.33 21.03
N TYR A 325 -1.03 12.39 20.37
CA TYR A 325 -0.71 13.45 19.40
C TYR A 325 -1.70 13.48 18.24
N TYR A 326 -2.08 12.33 17.69
CA TYR A 326 -3.06 12.30 16.59
C TYR A 326 -4.42 12.87 17.00
N ILE A 327 -4.81 12.63 18.24
CA ILE A 327 -6.04 13.20 18.80
C ILE A 327 -5.92 14.73 18.89
N THR A 328 -4.77 15.22 19.39
CA THR A 328 -4.55 16.68 19.47
C THR A 328 -4.52 17.36 18.10
N LEU A 329 -4.14 16.67 17.03
CA LEU A 329 -4.25 17.24 15.68
C LEU A 329 -5.70 17.53 15.30
N PHE A 330 -6.65 16.65 15.60
CA PHE A 330 -8.07 16.91 15.38
C PHE A 330 -8.60 18.02 16.29
N GLU A 331 -8.24 18.00 17.57
CA GLU A 331 -8.70 19.01 18.55
C GLU A 331 -8.14 20.40 18.25
N SER A 332 -6.92 20.51 17.73
CA SER A 332 -6.29 21.79 17.38
C SER A 332 -6.70 22.33 16.01
N SER A 333 -7.16 21.47 15.11
CA SER A 333 -7.63 21.85 13.78
C SER A 333 -9.10 22.30 13.78
N ASP A 334 -9.84 22.07 14.87
CA ASP A 334 -11.23 22.49 15.01
C ASP A 334 -11.31 24.02 15.11
N PRO A 335 -11.89 24.71 14.11
CA PRO A 335 -11.94 26.17 14.09
C PRO A 335 -12.83 26.75 15.20
N ASN A 336 -13.73 25.94 15.74
CA ASN A 336 -14.62 26.38 16.83
C ASN A 336 -15.01 25.19 17.74
N PRO A 337 -14.14 24.85 18.74
CA PRO A 337 -14.37 23.71 19.64
C PRO A 337 -15.69 23.77 20.45
N SER A 338 -16.31 24.94 20.54
CA SER A 338 -17.56 25.15 21.26
C SER A 338 -18.82 24.96 20.39
N ASP A 339 -18.68 24.84 19.08
CA ASP A 339 -19.81 24.74 18.14
C ASP A 339 -20.25 23.33 17.82
N ALA A 340 -21.47 23.22 17.27
CA ALA A 340 -22.06 21.96 16.84
C ALA A 340 -21.39 21.35 15.58
N LEU A 341 -20.54 22.11 14.89
CA LEU A 341 -19.80 21.65 13.71
C LEU A 341 -18.53 20.94 14.14
N LYS A 342 -18.53 19.63 14.08
CA LYS A 342 -17.37 18.80 14.40
C LYS A 342 -16.84 18.10 13.15
N ASP A 343 -15.54 17.93 13.08
CA ASP A 343 -14.90 17.10 12.05
C ASP A 343 -15.36 15.65 12.18
N SER A 344 -16.20 15.19 11.25
CA SER A 344 -16.76 13.83 11.24
C SER A 344 -15.70 12.74 11.10
N ARG A 345 -14.52 13.08 10.56
CA ARG A 345 -13.40 12.16 10.42
C ARG A 345 -12.84 11.72 11.77
N TYR A 346 -12.94 12.56 12.80
CA TYR A 346 -12.32 12.31 14.11
C TYR A 346 -12.80 10.98 14.72
N GLU A 347 -14.10 10.86 14.98
CA GLU A 347 -14.66 9.67 15.62
C GLU A 347 -14.73 8.46 14.68
N TRP A 348 -14.75 8.72 13.37
CA TRP A 348 -14.65 7.62 12.39
C TRP A 348 -13.24 7.05 12.32
N THR A 349 -12.22 7.89 12.20
CA THR A 349 -10.81 7.47 12.08
C THR A 349 -10.27 6.93 13.39
N ILE A 350 -10.60 7.58 14.52
CA ILE A 350 -10.12 7.21 15.86
C ILE A 350 -11.33 6.84 16.72
N ALA A 351 -11.66 5.54 16.75
CA ALA A 351 -12.84 5.05 17.44
C ALA A 351 -12.81 5.45 18.93
N PRO A 352 -13.81 6.21 19.44
CA PRO A 352 -13.86 6.66 20.83
C PRO A 352 -14.38 5.57 21.79
N PHE A 353 -14.51 4.32 21.31
CA PHE A 353 -15.04 3.18 22.05
C PHE A 353 -14.29 1.89 21.76
N SER A 354 -14.49 0.90 22.62
CA SER A 354 -14.21 -0.52 22.39
C SER A 354 -15.48 -1.34 22.60
N TYR A 355 -15.44 -2.65 22.33
CA TYR A 355 -16.56 -3.54 22.61
C TYR A 355 -16.32 -4.33 23.89
N LYS A 356 -17.35 -4.42 24.77
CA LYS A 356 -17.40 -5.35 25.90
C LYS A 356 -17.68 -6.78 25.42
N SER A 357 -17.58 -7.76 26.31
CA SER A 357 -17.82 -9.17 26.00
C SER A 357 -19.25 -9.48 25.51
N ASP A 358 -20.22 -8.63 25.83
CA ASP A 358 -21.62 -8.72 25.38
C ASP A 358 -21.89 -7.98 24.04
N GLY A 359 -20.84 -7.37 23.43
CA GLY A 359 -20.92 -6.60 22.20
C GLY A 359 -21.37 -5.14 22.40
N THR A 360 -21.68 -4.71 23.62
CA THR A 360 -21.99 -3.30 23.87
C THR A 360 -20.74 -2.42 23.77
N GLN A 361 -20.91 -1.17 23.34
CA GLN A 361 -19.82 -0.22 23.28
C GLN A 361 -19.44 0.30 24.68
N GLU A 362 -18.16 0.42 24.93
CA GLU A 362 -17.58 1.04 26.10
C GLU A 362 -16.77 2.27 25.69
N SER A 363 -17.13 3.43 26.20
CA SER A 363 -16.43 4.68 25.90
C SER A 363 -14.95 4.64 26.31
N LYS A 364 -14.07 5.14 25.46
CA LYS A 364 -12.61 5.26 25.66
C LYS A 364 -12.13 6.71 25.56
N THR A 365 -13.02 7.68 25.73
CA THR A 365 -12.73 9.11 25.60
C THR A 365 -11.77 9.65 26.66
N SER A 366 -11.70 9.00 27.83
CA SER A 366 -10.82 9.39 28.95
C SER A 366 -9.35 8.99 28.78
N ASN A 367 -9.03 8.12 27.83
CA ASN A 367 -7.66 7.65 27.60
C ASN A 367 -7.35 7.59 26.10
N TYR A 368 -6.54 8.52 25.65
CA TYR A 368 -6.17 8.66 24.24
C TYR A 368 -5.35 7.49 23.68
N TRP A 369 -4.51 6.86 24.50
CA TRP A 369 -3.60 5.79 24.09
C TRP A 369 -4.25 4.42 23.84
N ILE A 370 -5.53 4.26 24.15
CA ILE A 370 -6.24 2.99 23.97
C ILE A 370 -7.26 3.00 22.83
N ARG A 371 -7.36 4.09 22.08
CA ARG A 371 -8.30 4.21 20.96
C ARG A 371 -7.77 3.51 19.71
N TYR A 372 -8.66 2.83 19.03
CA TYR A 372 -8.35 2.01 17.86
C TYR A 372 -8.48 2.80 16.57
N CYS A 373 -7.79 2.34 15.51
CA CYS A 373 -8.17 2.69 14.15
C CYS A 373 -9.63 2.29 13.91
N GLY A 374 -10.45 3.22 13.48
CA GLY A 374 -11.87 3.02 13.25
C GLY A 374 -12.28 2.99 11.77
N LYS A 375 -11.36 3.24 10.83
CA LYS A 375 -11.67 3.30 9.39
C LYS A 375 -12.20 1.98 8.83
N PHE A 376 -11.69 0.84 9.32
CA PHE A 376 -11.96 -0.48 8.78
C PHE A 376 -12.81 -1.32 9.75
N ARG A 377 -14.03 -0.83 10.06
CA ARG A 377 -14.97 -1.43 11.03
C ARG A 377 -15.62 -2.67 10.45
N ARG A 378 -15.24 -3.84 10.93
CA ARG A 378 -15.78 -5.13 10.49
C ARG A 378 -17.29 -5.29 10.65
N SER A 379 -17.93 -4.51 11.52
CA SER A 379 -19.39 -4.51 11.67
C SER A 379 -20.15 -4.16 10.38
N TYR A 380 -19.51 -3.48 9.44
CA TYR A 380 -20.07 -3.15 8.12
C TYR A 380 -19.81 -4.21 7.04
N GLU A 381 -18.98 -5.24 7.31
CA GLU A 381 -18.79 -6.36 6.36
C GLU A 381 -20.11 -7.07 6.07
N LEU A 382 -20.32 -7.41 4.81
CA LEU A 382 -21.47 -8.21 4.36
C LEU A 382 -21.14 -9.71 4.46
N GLY A 383 -22.17 -10.52 4.69
CA GLY A 383 -22.03 -11.98 4.75
C GLY A 383 -21.35 -12.51 6.01
N THR A 384 -20.88 -13.77 5.94
CA THR A 384 -20.23 -14.46 7.05
C THR A 384 -18.82 -13.95 7.28
N LYS A 385 -18.53 -13.53 8.51
CA LYS A 385 -17.23 -12.96 8.89
C LYS A 385 -16.27 -14.04 9.38
N GLY A 386 -15.17 -14.23 8.66
CA GLY A 386 -14.07 -15.11 9.09
C GLY A 386 -13.30 -14.55 10.29
N VAL A 387 -12.60 -15.43 11.01
CA VAL A 387 -11.81 -15.01 12.18
C VAL A 387 -10.53 -14.28 11.74
N ASN A 388 -9.81 -14.81 10.77
CA ASN A 388 -8.48 -14.33 10.42
C ASN A 388 -8.44 -13.40 9.21
N TYR A 389 -9.42 -13.52 8.32
CA TYR A 389 -9.39 -12.86 7.01
C TYR A 389 -10.66 -12.02 6.80
N THR A 390 -10.52 -10.99 5.99
CA THR A 390 -11.57 -10.00 5.71
C THR A 390 -11.58 -9.66 4.23
N PRO A 391 -12.77 -9.40 3.63
CA PRO A 391 -12.90 -8.97 2.24
C PRO A 391 -12.73 -7.46 2.07
N ILE A 392 -12.11 -6.77 3.02
CA ILE A 392 -12.02 -5.31 3.04
C ILE A 392 -10.92 -4.85 2.10
N ASN A 393 -11.28 -4.09 1.06
CA ASN A 393 -10.35 -3.50 0.11
C ASN A 393 -9.45 -2.43 0.77
N TRP A 394 -8.25 -2.25 0.20
CA TRP A 394 -7.29 -1.26 0.68
C TRP A 394 -7.11 -0.12 -0.32
N PRO A 395 -7.37 1.14 0.05
CA PRO A 395 -7.22 2.27 -0.86
C PRO A 395 -5.73 2.58 -1.08
N LEU A 396 -5.29 2.53 -2.34
CA LEU A 396 -3.94 2.94 -2.75
C LEU A 396 -3.90 4.43 -3.14
N LEU A 397 -4.99 4.91 -3.73
CA LEU A 397 -5.13 6.29 -4.14
C LEU A 397 -6.60 6.72 -4.05
N ARG A 398 -6.85 7.85 -3.37
CA ARG A 398 -8.16 8.51 -3.33
C ARG A 398 -8.09 9.90 -3.94
N TYR A 399 -9.23 10.40 -4.42
CA TYR A 399 -9.29 11.72 -5.04
C TYR A 399 -8.93 12.84 -4.03
N SER A 400 -9.34 12.71 -2.77
CA SER A 400 -8.93 13.63 -1.71
C SER A 400 -7.41 13.74 -1.57
N ASP A 401 -6.65 12.63 -1.70
CA ASP A 401 -5.19 12.67 -1.69
C ASP A 401 -4.63 13.44 -2.90
N VAL A 402 -5.24 13.27 -4.09
CA VAL A 402 -4.83 14.04 -5.28
C VAL A 402 -5.03 15.55 -5.07
N LEU A 403 -6.15 15.96 -4.46
CA LEU A 403 -6.41 17.37 -4.15
C LEU A 403 -5.36 17.94 -3.18
N LEU A 404 -5.02 17.17 -2.14
CA LEU A 404 -4.02 17.58 -1.15
C LEU A 404 -2.59 17.55 -1.73
N MET A 405 -2.27 16.58 -2.60
CA MET A 405 -1.00 16.57 -3.34
C MET A 405 -0.88 17.76 -4.29
N TYR A 406 -1.98 18.15 -4.94
CA TYR A 406 -2.00 19.35 -5.79
C TYR A 406 -1.75 20.61 -4.96
N ALA A 407 -2.42 20.76 -3.81
CA ALA A 407 -2.25 21.90 -2.92
C ALA A 407 -0.80 22.03 -2.44
N GLU A 408 -0.20 20.94 -1.99
CA GLU A 408 1.20 20.92 -1.57
C GLU A 408 2.15 21.25 -2.74
N ALA A 409 1.94 20.66 -3.91
CA ALA A 409 2.79 20.88 -5.08
C ALA A 409 2.72 22.33 -5.57
N VAL A 410 1.53 22.94 -5.56
CA VAL A 410 1.35 24.37 -5.88
C VAL A 410 2.09 25.24 -4.86
N ALA A 411 1.95 24.95 -3.58
CA ALA A 411 2.60 25.71 -2.52
C ALA A 411 4.13 25.65 -2.58
N ALA A 412 4.68 24.49 -2.96
CA ALA A 412 6.11 24.26 -2.99
C ALA A 412 6.80 24.60 -4.35
N ASP A 413 6.03 24.77 -5.43
CA ASP A 413 6.54 25.16 -6.75
C ASP A 413 6.75 26.67 -6.81
N ASP A 414 8.01 27.13 -6.95
CA ASP A 414 8.37 28.55 -7.02
C ASP A 414 7.74 29.29 -8.21
N ASN A 415 7.27 28.59 -9.22
CA ASN A 415 6.62 29.15 -10.39
C ASN A 415 5.10 29.22 -10.29
N SER A 416 4.52 28.83 -9.16
CA SER A 416 3.07 28.92 -8.95
C SER A 416 2.60 30.38 -8.85
N THR A 417 1.50 30.68 -9.51
CA THR A 417 0.87 32.01 -9.53
C THR A 417 -0.13 32.17 -8.39
N ASP A 418 -0.55 33.41 -8.09
CA ASP A 418 -1.63 33.66 -7.11
C ASP A 418 -2.93 32.95 -7.52
N THR A 419 -3.19 32.80 -8.83
CA THR A 419 -4.33 32.04 -9.32
C THR A 419 -4.19 30.56 -9.01
N ASP A 420 -2.99 29.96 -9.16
CA ASP A 420 -2.76 28.57 -8.78
C ASP A 420 -3.00 28.37 -7.27
N ILE A 421 -2.51 29.30 -6.44
CA ILE A 421 -2.70 29.28 -4.98
C ILE A 421 -4.18 29.35 -4.61
N ALA A 422 -4.94 30.24 -5.22
CA ALA A 422 -6.38 30.36 -4.97
C ALA A 422 -7.15 29.09 -5.36
N VAL A 423 -6.84 28.50 -6.52
CA VAL A 423 -7.45 27.25 -6.96
C VAL A 423 -7.09 26.10 -6.03
N ALA A 424 -5.83 25.98 -5.66
CA ALA A 424 -5.37 24.93 -4.75
C ALA A 424 -5.96 25.05 -3.35
N GLY A 425 -6.11 26.29 -2.86
CA GLY A 425 -6.78 26.59 -1.59
C GLY A 425 -8.26 26.20 -1.61
N GLU A 426 -8.97 26.48 -2.70
CA GLU A 426 -10.37 26.05 -2.85
C GLU A 426 -10.49 24.52 -2.86
N LEU A 427 -9.62 23.82 -3.57
CA LEU A 427 -9.64 22.34 -3.61
C LEU A 427 -9.32 21.70 -2.25
N LEU A 428 -8.39 22.28 -1.49
CA LEU A 428 -8.12 21.88 -0.10
C LEU A 428 -9.36 22.12 0.76
N ASN A 429 -10.00 23.27 0.63
CA ASN A 429 -11.19 23.62 1.40
C ASN A 429 -12.41 22.75 1.06
N GLN A 430 -12.50 22.19 -0.14
CA GLN A 430 -13.49 21.17 -0.47
C GLN A 430 -13.34 19.92 0.42
N VAL A 431 -12.10 19.46 0.67
CA VAL A 431 -11.83 18.34 1.57
C VAL A 431 -12.26 18.70 3.01
N ARG A 432 -11.94 19.91 3.48
CA ARG A 432 -12.33 20.38 4.80
C ARG A 432 -13.85 20.49 4.95
N ARG A 433 -14.55 21.12 4.00
CA ARG A 433 -16.01 21.25 4.05
C ARG A 433 -16.71 19.90 4.10
N ARG A 434 -16.23 18.92 3.30
CA ARG A 434 -16.72 17.54 3.36
C ARG A 434 -16.56 16.95 4.76
N ALA A 435 -15.42 17.15 5.40
CA ALA A 435 -15.13 16.66 6.75
C ALA A 435 -16.11 17.20 7.81
N TYR A 436 -16.56 18.43 7.65
CA TYR A 436 -17.55 19.06 8.53
C TYR A 436 -19.00 18.89 8.06
N GLY A 437 -19.26 18.02 7.08
CA GLY A 437 -20.61 17.75 6.56
C GLY A 437 -21.26 18.94 5.86
N GLN A 438 -20.45 19.87 5.34
CA GLN A 438 -20.92 21.05 4.65
C GLN A 438 -20.96 20.87 3.15
N ALA A 439 -21.64 21.79 2.44
CA ALA A 439 -21.68 21.80 0.99
C ALA A 439 -20.27 21.98 0.40
N ILE A 440 -19.73 20.92 -0.24
CA ILE A 440 -18.33 20.83 -0.69
C ILE A 440 -17.93 22.04 -1.54
N ASN A 441 -18.79 22.45 -2.47
CA ASN A 441 -18.51 23.50 -3.45
C ASN A 441 -18.97 24.91 -3.03
N THR A 442 -19.37 25.09 -1.76
CA THR A 442 -19.84 26.39 -1.26
C THR A 442 -18.86 26.87 -0.19
N PRO A 443 -18.14 28.00 -0.40
CA PRO A 443 -17.24 28.57 0.59
C PRO A 443 -17.91 28.77 1.96
N ASN A 444 -17.16 28.47 3.03
CA ASN A 444 -17.62 28.57 4.40
C ASN A 444 -16.51 29.15 5.28
N GLU A 445 -16.61 30.45 5.62
CA GLU A 445 -15.60 31.18 6.37
C GLU A 445 -15.30 30.61 7.77
N ASN A 446 -16.23 29.82 8.33
CA ASN A 446 -16.03 29.19 9.64
C ASN A 446 -15.23 27.89 9.57
N ILE A 447 -15.00 27.33 8.38
CA ILE A 447 -14.34 26.03 8.18
C ILE A 447 -13.14 26.15 7.27
N ASP A 448 -13.23 26.98 6.24
CA ASP A 448 -12.21 27.12 5.23
C ASP A 448 -10.89 27.61 5.84
N ALA A 449 -9.80 26.98 5.47
CA ALA A 449 -8.48 27.46 5.80
C ALA A 449 -8.20 28.76 5.04
N GLU A 450 -7.64 29.75 5.73
CA GLU A 450 -7.16 30.98 5.10
C GLU A 450 -5.82 30.68 4.39
N VAL A 451 -5.83 30.67 3.06
CA VAL A 451 -4.67 30.39 2.22
C VAL A 451 -4.33 31.65 1.38
N GLY A 452 -3.82 32.66 2.05
CA GLY A 452 -3.48 33.93 1.40
C GLY A 452 -2.17 33.94 0.61
N ASP A 453 -1.28 32.97 0.86
CA ASP A 453 0.02 32.83 0.21
C ASP A 453 0.49 31.36 0.15
N ARG A 454 1.63 31.14 -0.49
CA ARG A 454 2.23 29.81 -0.64
C ARG A 454 2.57 29.15 0.68
N TYR A 455 3.05 29.92 1.67
CA TYR A 455 3.40 29.38 2.98
C TYR A 455 2.17 28.89 3.73
N ALA A 456 1.12 29.70 3.79
CA ALA A 456 -0.16 29.32 4.40
C ALA A 456 -0.77 28.09 3.73
N LEU A 457 -0.74 28.02 2.37
CA LEU A 457 -1.22 26.86 1.62
C LEU A 457 -0.41 25.59 1.94
N TYR A 458 0.93 25.71 2.04
CA TYR A 458 1.79 24.56 2.37
C TYR A 458 1.47 24.02 3.77
N GLN A 459 1.37 24.91 4.77
CA GLN A 459 1.02 24.49 6.13
C GLN A 459 -0.37 23.85 6.17
N ALA A 460 -1.37 24.47 5.54
CA ALA A 460 -2.72 23.91 5.48
C ALA A 460 -2.74 22.50 4.82
N ALA A 461 -1.97 22.30 3.74
CA ALA A 461 -1.88 21.01 3.10
C ALA A 461 -1.20 19.96 4.01
N CYS A 462 -0.11 20.31 4.68
CA CYS A 462 0.59 19.43 5.62
C CYS A 462 -0.28 19.06 6.83
N ASP A 463 -1.08 20.00 7.34
CA ASP A 463 -1.96 19.79 8.49
C ASP A 463 -3.20 18.97 8.11
N GLU A 464 -3.74 19.16 6.91
CA GLU A 464 -4.93 18.46 6.44
C GLU A 464 -4.66 16.97 6.10
N ARG A 465 -3.46 16.65 5.58
CA ARG A 465 -3.12 15.28 5.16
C ARG A 465 -3.29 14.23 6.27
N PRO A 466 -2.77 14.39 7.50
CA PRO A 466 -2.98 13.39 8.56
C PRO A 466 -4.44 13.25 8.98
N LEU A 467 -5.26 14.32 8.93
CA LEU A 467 -6.67 14.27 9.27
C LEU A 467 -7.45 13.46 8.24
N GLU A 468 -7.15 13.65 6.96
CA GLU A 468 -7.81 13.00 5.84
C GLU A 468 -7.30 11.57 5.59
N LEU A 469 -5.98 11.38 5.54
CA LEU A 469 -5.31 10.16 5.10
C LEU A 469 -4.74 9.33 6.26
N GLY A 470 -5.01 9.71 7.49
CA GLY A 470 -4.51 9.00 8.66
C GLY A 470 -4.89 7.52 8.65
N PHE A 471 -3.95 6.64 9.00
CA PHE A 471 -4.05 5.19 8.95
C PHE A 471 -4.16 4.56 7.53
N GLU A 472 -3.84 5.33 6.48
CA GLU A 472 -3.75 4.84 5.09
C GLU A 472 -2.30 4.65 4.61
N LEU A 473 -1.35 4.48 5.53
CA LEU A 473 0.07 4.18 5.31
C LEU A 473 0.89 5.29 4.60
N GLN A 474 0.37 6.54 4.57
CA GLN A 474 1.05 7.67 3.93
C GLN A 474 1.93 8.47 4.92
N ARG A 475 1.59 8.46 6.22
CA ARG A 475 2.14 9.40 7.21
C ARG A 475 3.66 9.32 7.38
N LYS A 476 4.24 8.11 7.42
CA LYS A 476 5.70 7.95 7.54
C LYS A 476 6.43 8.61 6.38
N ASP A 477 5.92 8.42 5.18
CA ASP A 477 6.52 8.93 3.96
C ASP A 477 6.40 10.45 3.86
N ASP A 478 5.24 11.00 4.24
CA ASP A 478 5.04 12.45 4.35
C ASP A 478 6.08 13.06 5.30
N LEU A 479 6.25 12.49 6.49
CA LEU A 479 7.22 12.98 7.47
C LEU A 479 8.68 12.86 6.99
N ILE A 480 9.02 11.79 6.28
CA ILE A 480 10.37 11.61 5.71
C ILE A 480 10.63 12.68 4.66
N ARG A 481 9.75 12.85 3.67
CA ARG A 481 9.95 13.79 2.58
C ARG A 481 9.91 15.26 3.02
N TRP A 482 9.22 15.56 4.12
CA TRP A 482 9.26 16.88 4.78
C TRP A 482 10.47 17.07 5.71
N GLY A 483 11.26 16.01 5.98
CA GLY A 483 12.40 16.06 6.89
C GLY A 483 12.02 16.10 8.37
N LEU A 484 10.80 15.72 8.71
CA LEU A 484 10.22 15.82 10.05
C LEU A 484 10.16 14.48 10.81
N PHE A 485 10.42 13.35 10.14
CA PHE A 485 10.18 12.01 10.70
C PHE A 485 10.82 11.82 12.09
N THR A 486 12.14 11.94 12.18
CA THR A 486 12.86 11.68 13.44
C THR A 486 12.45 12.66 14.55
N THR A 487 12.25 13.93 14.21
CA THR A 487 11.87 14.98 15.17
C THR A 487 10.48 14.73 15.74
N ASN A 488 9.49 14.49 14.88
CA ASN A 488 8.13 14.21 15.29
C ASN A 488 8.04 12.93 16.12
N MET A 489 8.66 11.84 15.65
CA MET A 489 8.64 10.58 16.38
C MET A 489 9.20 10.70 17.79
N LYS A 490 10.32 11.41 17.97
CA LYS A 490 10.93 11.64 19.29
C LYS A 490 10.09 12.55 20.19
N SER A 491 9.32 13.48 19.63
CA SER A 491 8.45 14.38 20.40
C SER A 491 7.28 13.66 21.09
N ILE A 492 6.90 12.49 20.58
CA ILE A 492 5.80 11.69 21.13
C ILE A 492 6.18 10.98 22.43
N TYR A 493 7.42 10.48 22.55
CA TYR A 493 7.85 9.69 23.71
C TYR A 493 7.55 10.32 25.07
N PRO A 494 7.83 11.62 25.31
CA PRO A 494 7.55 12.27 26.60
C PRO A 494 6.05 12.38 26.93
N THR A 495 5.15 12.25 25.95
CA THR A 495 3.70 12.34 26.15
C THR A 495 3.09 11.02 26.64
N ILE A 496 3.85 9.92 26.60
CA ILE A 496 3.39 8.62 27.03
C ILE A 496 3.35 8.58 28.57
N PRO A 497 2.19 8.27 29.18
CA PRO A 497 2.09 8.23 30.63
C PRO A 497 3.12 7.28 31.28
N SER A 498 3.82 7.80 32.29
CA SER A 498 4.79 7.03 33.07
C SER A 498 4.09 6.18 34.14
N GLY A 499 4.73 5.07 34.55
CA GLY A 499 4.23 4.20 35.64
C GLY A 499 3.14 3.20 35.26
N PHE A 500 2.63 3.22 34.02
CA PHE A 500 1.68 2.22 33.55
C PHE A 500 2.39 1.02 32.90
N THR A 501 1.98 -0.20 33.29
CA THR A 501 2.56 -1.48 32.85
C THR A 501 1.71 -2.25 31.82
N SER A 502 0.55 -1.69 31.43
CA SER A 502 -0.29 -2.31 30.41
C SER A 502 0.48 -2.46 29.09
N SER A 503 0.26 -3.56 28.39
CA SER A 503 1.02 -3.95 27.18
C SER A 503 1.05 -2.84 26.11
N TYR A 504 -0.06 -2.12 25.92
CA TYR A 504 -0.12 -1.03 24.95
C TYR A 504 0.77 0.17 25.31
N TYR A 505 0.95 0.52 26.61
CA TYR A 505 1.91 1.54 26.98
C TYR A 505 3.36 1.07 26.84
N VAL A 506 3.63 -0.23 27.11
CA VAL A 506 4.94 -0.82 26.86
C VAL A 506 5.25 -0.77 25.38
N ALA A 507 4.31 -1.19 24.53
CA ALA A 507 4.44 -1.15 23.08
C ALA A 507 4.67 0.29 22.56
N ALA A 508 3.90 1.27 23.03
CA ALA A 508 4.11 2.67 22.66
C ALA A 508 5.50 3.18 23.05
N ARG A 509 5.95 2.88 24.28
CA ARG A 509 7.30 3.28 24.71
C ARG A 509 8.38 2.66 23.85
N LEU A 510 8.31 1.36 23.55
CA LEU A 510 9.27 0.71 22.65
C LEU A 510 9.26 1.37 21.26
N TYR A 511 8.08 1.54 20.69
CA TYR A 511 7.90 2.13 19.37
C TYR A 511 8.58 3.51 19.24
N PHE A 512 8.37 4.41 20.21
CA PHE A 512 8.91 5.77 20.14
C PHE A 512 10.31 5.94 20.72
N SER A 513 10.79 5.02 21.61
CA SER A 513 12.14 5.07 22.13
C SER A 513 13.19 4.57 21.14
N ASN A 514 12.84 3.57 20.33
CA ASN A 514 13.77 2.90 19.43
C ASN A 514 14.06 3.71 18.16
N VAL A 515 13.18 4.64 17.80
CA VAL A 515 13.34 5.43 16.57
C VAL A 515 14.64 6.21 16.54
N SER A 516 15.33 6.09 15.43
CA SER A 516 16.57 6.81 15.15
C SER A 516 16.62 7.37 13.72
N ALA A 517 17.69 8.08 13.38
CA ALA A 517 17.83 8.66 12.04
C ALA A 517 17.95 7.60 10.92
N ARG A 518 18.44 6.39 11.23
CA ARG A 518 18.56 5.30 10.24
C ARG A 518 17.19 4.78 9.77
N ASP A 519 16.15 4.94 10.60
CA ASP A 519 14.82 4.36 10.35
C ASP A 519 14.01 5.06 9.24
N VAL A 520 14.59 6.07 8.60
CA VAL A 520 14.07 6.63 7.34
C VAL A 520 14.14 5.59 6.21
N LEU A 521 15.12 4.69 6.24
CA LEU A 521 15.26 3.55 5.35
C LEU A 521 15.31 2.25 6.14
N TRP A 522 14.82 1.18 5.57
CA TRP A 522 15.00 -0.16 6.11
C TRP A 522 16.35 -0.76 5.70
N PRO A 523 16.91 -1.70 6.48
CA PRO A 523 18.09 -2.43 6.07
C PRO A 523 17.78 -3.31 4.87
N ILE A 524 18.74 -3.43 3.95
CA ILE A 524 18.67 -4.47 2.92
C ILE A 524 18.76 -5.83 3.63
N PRO A 525 17.87 -6.80 3.30
CA PRO A 525 17.84 -8.08 4.00
C PRO A 525 19.18 -8.82 3.95
N TYR A 526 19.58 -9.38 5.09
CA TYR A 526 20.85 -10.13 5.20
C TYR A 526 20.96 -11.25 4.15
N THR A 527 19.85 -11.94 3.85
CA THR A 527 19.83 -13.00 2.84
C THR A 527 20.21 -12.49 1.46
N GLU A 528 19.71 -11.31 1.07
CA GLU A 528 20.01 -10.69 -0.21
C GLU A 528 21.47 -10.22 -0.28
N MET A 529 21.98 -9.58 0.79
CA MET A 529 23.40 -9.19 0.92
C MET A 529 24.34 -10.40 0.87
N SER A 530 23.90 -11.56 1.34
CA SER A 530 24.70 -12.78 1.29
C SER A 530 24.76 -13.41 -0.10
N LEU A 531 23.70 -13.26 -0.90
CA LEU A 531 23.58 -13.80 -2.26
C LEU A 531 24.16 -12.86 -3.31
N ASN A 532 23.76 -11.59 -3.29
CA ASN A 532 24.25 -10.56 -4.21
C ASN A 532 25.34 -9.71 -3.55
N LYS A 533 26.59 -9.92 -3.98
CA LYS A 533 27.76 -9.24 -3.42
C LYS A 533 27.98 -7.82 -3.95
N LEU A 534 27.16 -7.38 -4.88
CA LEU A 534 27.17 -6.02 -5.41
C LEU A 534 26.25 -5.06 -4.61
N LEU A 535 25.55 -5.59 -3.60
CA LEU A 535 24.71 -4.77 -2.72
C LEU A 535 25.57 -4.14 -1.59
N GLU A 536 25.29 -2.89 -1.31
CA GLU A 536 25.82 -2.12 -0.18
C GLU A 536 24.69 -1.84 0.82
N GLN A 537 24.96 -2.04 2.10
CA GLN A 537 23.97 -1.82 3.15
C GLN A 537 23.70 -0.33 3.36
N ASN A 538 22.45 0.00 3.71
CA ASN A 538 22.07 1.35 4.07
C ASN A 538 22.83 1.86 5.31
N ASN A 539 23.12 3.16 5.33
CA ASN A 539 23.87 3.76 6.42
C ASN A 539 23.18 3.57 7.78
N GLY A 540 23.95 3.09 8.76
CA GLY A 540 23.45 2.82 10.12
C GLY A 540 22.94 1.39 10.35
N TRP A 541 23.00 0.53 9.32
CA TRP A 541 22.58 -0.88 9.37
C TRP A 541 23.74 -1.87 9.25
#